data_0cb2efc76ce36effcb50ac658537420c
#
_entry.id   0cb2efc76ce36effcb50ac658537420c
#
_cell.length_a   1.000
_cell.length_b   1.000
_cell.length_c   1.000
_cell.angle_alpha   90.00
_cell.angle_beta   90.00
_cell.angle_gamma   90.00
#
_symmetry.space_group_name_H-M   'P 1'
#
loop_
_entity.id
_entity.type
_entity.pdbx_description
1 polymer ?
#
loop_
_entity_poly.entity_id
_entity_poly.type
_entity_poly.pdbx_seq_one_letter_code
_entity_poly.pdbx_strand_id
1 'polypeptide(L)'
;MKTQTFTQKNALRTLSLFGLFMILTVVVNPISAQENLRTVSGVITDETGPLPYAAVVLKGTSIGTSTDEDGKFTFPKPLKENDVLVVIHIGYKNYETTIGKDTTFLEINLDDYAIILVGALRMGNNNTKRRE
;
A
#
# COMPACT_ATOMS: atom_id res chain seq x y z
N MET A 1 26.22 -57.43 -46.59
CA MET A 1 26.11 -56.68 -45.36
C MET A 1 26.44 -55.22 -45.61
N LYS A 2 25.44 -54.36 -45.66
CA LYS A 2 25.67 -52.91 -45.83
C LYS A 2 25.73 -52.31 -44.42
N THR A 3 26.94 -51.98 -43.99
CA THR A 3 27.22 -51.20 -42.78
C THR A 3 26.80 -49.76 -43.06
N GLN A 4 25.71 -49.33 -42.48
CA GLN A 4 25.30 -47.96 -42.49
C GLN A 4 26.25 -47.20 -41.54
N THR A 5 27.20 -46.48 -42.08
CA THR A 5 27.96 -45.46 -41.35
C THR A 5 27.02 -44.31 -41.04
N PHE A 6 26.43 -44.37 -39.85
CA PHE A 6 25.65 -43.24 -39.30
C PHE A 6 26.62 -42.06 -39.12
N THR A 7 26.43 -41.05 -39.94
CA THR A 7 27.31 -39.89 -39.99
C THR A 7 27.27 -39.18 -38.64
N GLN A 8 28.31 -39.37 -37.82
CA GLN A 8 28.46 -38.75 -36.50
C GLN A 8 28.31 -37.22 -36.48
N LYS A 9 28.42 -36.58 -37.59
CA LYS A 9 28.30 -35.13 -37.71
C LYS A 9 26.88 -34.59 -37.38
N ASN A 10 25.85 -35.36 -37.61
CA ASN A 10 24.46 -34.93 -37.33
C ASN A 10 24.06 -35.17 -35.89
N ALA A 11 24.63 -36.17 -35.21
CA ALA A 11 24.38 -36.46 -33.82
C ALA A 11 24.92 -35.36 -32.90
N LEU A 12 26.08 -34.81 -33.19
CA LEU A 12 26.66 -33.67 -32.43
C LEU A 12 25.83 -32.37 -32.60
N ARG A 13 25.29 -32.15 -33.79
CA ARG A 13 24.42 -30.98 -34.04
C ARG A 13 23.08 -31.08 -33.30
N THR A 14 22.46 -32.23 -33.28
CA THR A 14 21.22 -32.47 -32.54
C THR A 14 21.44 -32.44 -31.03
N LEU A 15 22.56 -32.97 -30.51
CA LEU A 15 22.90 -32.86 -29.09
C LEU A 15 23.14 -31.40 -28.65
N SER A 16 23.79 -30.59 -29.51
CA SER A 16 24.02 -29.15 -29.26
C SER A 16 22.74 -28.35 -29.21
N LEU A 17 21.79 -28.62 -30.10
CA LEU A 17 20.47 -27.95 -30.11
C LEU A 17 19.60 -28.34 -28.90
N PHE A 18 19.66 -29.62 -28.48
CA PHE A 18 18.95 -30.09 -27.26
C PHE A 18 19.55 -29.49 -25.99
N GLY A 19 20.89 -29.38 -25.92
CA GLY A 19 21.58 -28.72 -24.81
C GLY A 19 21.25 -27.23 -24.70
N LEU A 20 21.18 -26.52 -25.83
CA LEU A 20 20.80 -25.10 -25.86
C LEU A 20 19.33 -24.87 -25.44
N PHE A 21 18.44 -25.78 -25.84
CA PHE A 21 17.03 -25.73 -25.45
C PHE A 21 16.81 -25.99 -23.96
N MET A 22 17.57 -26.93 -23.37
CA MET A 22 17.58 -27.21 -21.93
C MET A 22 18.11 -26.04 -21.11
N ILE A 23 19.11 -25.33 -21.58
CA ILE A 23 19.66 -24.15 -20.88
C ILE A 23 18.65 -22.99 -20.94
N LEU A 24 17.91 -22.85 -22.03
CA LEU A 24 16.90 -21.78 -22.18
C LEU A 24 15.70 -21.97 -21.23
N THR A 25 15.34 -23.20 -20.86
CA THR A 25 14.23 -23.46 -19.92
C THR A 25 14.57 -23.15 -18.45
N VAL A 26 15.86 -23.12 -18.11
CA VAL A 26 16.31 -22.80 -16.74
C VAL A 26 16.25 -21.27 -16.46
N VAL A 27 16.33 -20.44 -17.52
CA VAL A 27 16.35 -18.97 -17.36
C VAL A 27 14.94 -18.38 -17.17
N VAL A 28 13.88 -19.14 -17.45
CA VAL A 28 12.48 -18.67 -17.34
C VAL A 28 11.83 -19.20 -16.05
N ASN A 29 12.59 -19.23 -14.94
CA ASN A 29 11.90 -19.32 -13.64
C ASN A 29 11.34 -17.94 -13.32
N PRO A 30 10.01 -17.74 -13.34
CA PRO A 30 9.46 -16.55 -12.73
C PRO A 30 9.86 -16.62 -11.25
N ILE A 31 10.71 -15.70 -10.83
CA ILE A 31 10.90 -15.41 -9.42
C ILE A 31 9.52 -14.90 -8.98
N SER A 32 8.68 -15.81 -8.53
CA SER A 32 7.48 -15.46 -7.78
C SER A 32 8.01 -14.81 -6.51
N ALA A 33 8.16 -13.49 -6.54
CA ALA A 33 8.29 -12.72 -5.32
C ALA A 33 7.07 -13.08 -4.48
N GLN A 34 7.24 -13.87 -3.43
CA GLN A 34 6.20 -14.14 -2.48
C GLN A 34 5.82 -12.79 -1.88
N GLU A 35 4.72 -12.21 -2.34
CA GLU A 35 4.14 -11.03 -1.71
C GLU A 35 3.75 -11.47 -0.30
N ASN A 36 4.52 -11.05 0.68
CA ASN A 36 4.20 -11.27 2.09
C ASN A 36 3.00 -10.41 2.46
N LEU A 37 1.82 -10.97 2.26
CA LEU A 37 0.55 -10.35 2.64
C LEU A 37 0.35 -10.48 4.15
N ARG A 38 -0.04 -9.37 4.81
CA ARG A 38 -0.23 -9.32 6.27
C ARG A 38 -1.50 -8.60 6.63
N THR A 39 -2.18 -9.12 7.64
CA THR A 39 -3.26 -8.38 8.29
C THR A 39 -2.63 -7.29 9.17
N VAL A 40 -3.04 -6.05 8.92
CA VAL A 40 -2.58 -4.89 9.67
C VAL A 40 -3.70 -4.42 10.58
N SER A 41 -3.37 -4.22 11.84
CA SER A 41 -4.24 -3.62 12.86
C SER A 41 -3.56 -2.37 13.42
N GLY A 42 -4.28 -1.56 14.16
CA GLY A 42 -3.66 -0.40 14.80
C GLY A 42 -4.61 0.35 15.71
N VAL A 43 -4.08 1.42 16.28
CA VAL A 43 -4.82 2.39 17.10
C VAL A 43 -4.53 3.80 16.60
N ILE A 44 -5.55 4.63 16.58
CA ILE A 44 -5.45 6.03 16.24
C ILE A 44 -5.85 6.86 17.45
N THR A 45 -5.03 7.84 17.79
CA THR A 45 -5.21 8.73 18.93
C THR A 45 -5.07 10.20 18.51
N ASP A 46 -5.55 11.09 19.34
CA ASP A 46 -5.29 12.53 19.30
C ASP A 46 -4.94 13.05 20.70
N GLU A 47 -4.85 14.38 20.89
CA GLU A 47 -4.56 15.01 22.19
C GLU A 47 -5.55 14.61 23.30
N THR A 48 -6.76 14.21 22.95
CA THR A 48 -7.84 13.86 23.88
C THR A 48 -7.88 12.38 24.19
N GLY A 49 -7.17 11.54 23.43
CA GLY A 49 -7.13 10.09 23.60
C GLY A 49 -7.48 9.30 22.33
N PRO A 50 -8.09 8.12 22.47
CA PRO A 50 -8.48 7.30 21.32
C PRO A 50 -9.44 8.03 20.39
N LEU A 51 -9.17 7.98 19.07
CA LEU A 51 -9.96 8.65 18.05
C LEU A 51 -10.94 7.68 17.37
N PRO A 52 -12.22 7.69 17.73
CA PRO A 52 -13.21 6.81 17.13
C PRO A 52 -13.63 7.30 15.73
N TYR A 53 -14.12 6.37 14.92
CA TYR A 53 -14.72 6.64 13.60
C TYR A 53 -13.80 7.32 12.59
N ALA A 54 -12.48 7.23 12.78
CA ALA A 54 -11.51 7.64 11.78
C ALA A 54 -11.50 6.61 10.65
N ALA A 55 -11.63 7.06 9.40
CA ALA A 55 -11.56 6.19 8.25
C ALA A 55 -10.10 5.85 7.92
N VAL A 56 -9.83 4.58 7.67
CA VAL A 56 -8.52 4.06 7.25
C VAL A 56 -8.68 3.40 5.89
N VAL A 57 -8.11 3.98 4.84
CA VAL A 57 -8.34 3.58 3.45
C VAL A 57 -7.02 3.23 2.78
N LEU A 58 -7.02 2.19 1.95
CA LEU A 58 -5.88 1.87 1.10
C LEU A 58 -5.82 2.86 -0.08
N LYS A 59 -4.74 3.62 -0.17
CA LYS A 59 -4.55 4.67 -1.18
C LYS A 59 -4.77 4.15 -2.60
N GLY A 60 -5.55 4.89 -3.37
CA GLY A 60 -5.88 4.53 -4.76
C GLY A 60 -6.97 3.47 -4.90
N THR A 61 -7.62 3.07 -3.81
CA THR A 61 -8.73 2.12 -3.81
C THR A 61 -9.91 2.63 -2.99
N SER A 62 -11.02 1.91 -3.03
CA SER A 62 -12.17 2.13 -2.14
C SER A 62 -12.20 1.17 -0.94
N ILE A 63 -11.11 0.41 -0.72
CA ILE A 63 -11.03 -0.57 0.37
C ILE A 63 -10.57 0.14 1.63
N GLY A 64 -11.34 0.02 2.70
CA GLY A 64 -11.02 0.64 3.98
C GLY A 64 -11.83 0.09 5.13
N THR A 65 -11.57 0.64 6.29
CA THR A 65 -12.27 0.38 7.56
C THR A 65 -12.37 1.67 8.35
N SER A 66 -13.00 1.63 9.51
CA SER A 66 -13.00 2.74 10.47
C SER A 66 -12.57 2.25 11.85
N THR A 67 -12.08 3.17 12.67
CA THR A 67 -11.78 2.88 14.07
C THR A 67 -13.06 2.70 14.89
N ASP A 68 -12.97 1.84 15.90
CA ASP A 68 -14.01 1.66 16.91
C ASP A 68 -13.97 2.77 17.99
N GLU A 69 -14.78 2.61 19.04
CA GLU A 69 -14.84 3.57 20.17
C GLU A 69 -13.52 3.71 20.93
N ASP A 70 -12.66 2.68 20.88
CA ASP A 70 -11.33 2.68 21.48
C ASP A 70 -10.24 3.17 20.50
N GLY A 71 -10.61 3.71 19.34
CA GLY A 71 -9.67 4.15 18.33
C GLY A 71 -8.96 3.01 17.60
N LYS A 72 -9.38 1.75 17.78
CA LYS A 72 -8.74 0.56 17.21
C LYS A 72 -9.34 0.24 15.83
N PHE A 73 -8.51 -0.29 14.95
CA PHE A 73 -8.94 -0.81 13.65
C PHE A 73 -8.21 -2.10 13.30
N THR A 74 -8.85 -2.90 12.45
CA THR A 74 -8.22 -4.02 11.74
C THR A 74 -8.57 -3.87 10.27
N PHE A 75 -7.55 -3.83 9.43
CA PHE A 75 -7.77 -3.65 8.00
C PHE A 75 -8.38 -4.92 7.39
N PRO A 76 -9.46 -4.82 6.58
CA PRO A 76 -10.26 -5.96 6.16
C PRO A 76 -9.59 -6.86 5.11
N LYS A 77 -8.47 -6.40 4.54
CA LYS A 77 -7.71 -7.11 3.52
C LYS A 77 -6.24 -7.19 3.91
N PRO A 78 -5.57 -8.32 3.67
CA PRO A 78 -4.12 -8.38 3.83
C PRO A 78 -3.42 -7.35 2.95
N LEU A 79 -2.45 -6.65 3.52
CA LEU A 79 -1.64 -5.63 2.86
C LEU A 79 -0.24 -6.16 2.56
N LYS A 80 0.38 -5.58 1.56
CA LYS A 80 1.76 -5.86 1.16
C LYS A 80 2.69 -4.71 1.54
N GLU A 81 3.98 -4.99 1.47
CA GLU A 81 5.00 -3.96 1.62
C GLU A 81 4.81 -2.84 0.58
N ASN A 82 5.01 -1.61 1.00
CA ASN A 82 4.81 -0.37 0.24
C ASN A 82 3.35 0.00 -0.06
N ASP A 83 2.37 -0.74 0.43
CA ASP A 83 0.99 -0.25 0.45
C ASP A 83 0.91 1.01 1.33
N VAL A 84 0.10 1.98 0.93
CA VAL A 84 -0.07 3.23 1.67
C VAL A 84 -1.48 3.29 2.22
N LEU A 85 -1.60 3.44 3.54
CA LEU A 85 -2.86 3.72 4.20
C LEU A 85 -3.04 5.21 4.38
N VAL A 86 -4.24 5.69 4.14
CA VAL A 86 -4.66 7.08 4.37
C VAL A 86 -5.65 7.10 5.50
N VAL A 87 -5.35 7.84 6.55
CA VAL A 87 -6.27 8.10 7.66
C VAL A 87 -6.98 9.43 7.41
N ILE A 88 -8.30 9.39 7.52
CA ILE A 88 -9.18 10.53 7.27
C ILE A 88 -10.11 10.70 8.47
N HIS A 89 -10.09 11.87 9.08
CA HIS A 89 -11.02 12.24 10.13
C HIS A 89 -11.36 13.73 10.05
N ILE A 90 -12.60 14.09 10.40
CA ILE A 90 -13.04 15.48 10.40
C ILE A 90 -12.24 16.28 11.43
N GLY A 91 -11.69 17.42 11.01
CA GLY A 91 -10.86 18.27 11.87
C GLY A 91 -9.36 18.01 11.76
N TYR A 92 -8.96 17.01 11.00
CA TYR A 92 -7.55 16.66 10.79
C TYR A 92 -7.20 16.67 9.30
N LYS A 93 -5.93 16.93 9.01
CA LYS A 93 -5.39 16.69 7.66
C LYS A 93 -5.26 15.19 7.44
N ASN A 94 -5.41 14.75 6.21
CA ASN A 94 -5.19 13.37 5.86
C ASN A 94 -3.76 12.96 6.24
N TYR A 95 -3.65 11.86 6.98
CA TYR A 95 -2.38 11.26 7.34
C TYR A 95 -2.10 10.05 6.46
N GLU A 96 -0.91 9.98 5.90
CA GLU A 96 -0.49 8.85 5.07
C GLU A 96 0.63 8.07 5.76
N THR A 97 0.52 6.75 5.79
CA THR A 97 1.55 5.86 6.30
C THR A 97 1.80 4.70 5.33
N THR A 98 3.05 4.34 5.16
CA THR A 98 3.47 3.24 4.28
C THR A 98 3.68 1.97 5.08
N ILE A 99 3.16 0.85 4.60
CA ILE A 99 3.32 -0.46 5.20
C ILE A 99 4.74 -0.96 4.94
N GLY A 100 5.49 -1.16 6.02
CA GLY A 100 6.83 -1.73 5.96
C GLY A 100 6.83 -3.26 5.91
N LYS A 101 8.01 -3.82 5.73
CA LYS A 101 8.23 -5.26 5.55
C LYS A 101 7.65 -6.13 6.69
N ASP A 102 7.66 -5.64 7.93
CA ASP A 102 7.21 -6.40 9.11
C ASP A 102 6.06 -5.70 9.87
N THR A 103 5.40 -4.73 9.23
CA THR A 103 4.32 -3.96 9.83
C THR A 103 3.06 -4.82 9.98
N THR A 104 2.69 -5.13 11.21
CA THR A 104 1.43 -5.80 11.58
C THR A 104 0.56 -4.95 12.47
N PHE A 105 1.17 -3.97 13.15
CA PHE A 105 0.49 -3.04 14.05
C PHE A 105 0.96 -1.60 13.81
N LEU A 106 0.01 -0.67 13.78
CA LEU A 106 0.24 0.76 13.59
C LEU A 106 -0.27 1.54 14.80
N GLU A 107 0.54 2.44 15.30
CA GLU A 107 0.16 3.43 16.29
C GLU A 107 0.26 4.81 15.63
N ILE A 108 -0.87 5.51 15.50
CA ILE A 108 -0.97 6.76 14.76
C ILE A 108 -1.53 7.83 15.70
N ASN A 109 -0.77 8.91 15.87
CA ASN A 109 -1.20 10.11 16.58
C ASN A 109 -1.46 11.22 15.57
N LEU A 110 -2.64 11.85 15.62
CA LEU A 110 -3.06 12.90 14.69
C LEU A 110 -2.89 14.33 15.23
N ASP A 111 -2.30 14.53 16.39
CA ASP A 111 -2.15 15.86 17.00
C ASP A 111 -1.51 16.87 16.06
N ASP A 112 -0.42 16.50 15.39
CA ASP A 112 0.30 17.35 14.43
C ASP A 112 -0.46 17.62 13.12
N TYR A 113 -1.58 16.91 12.93
CA TYR A 113 -2.41 16.98 11.71
C TYR A 113 -3.73 17.71 11.94
N ALA A 114 -3.95 18.28 13.13
CA ALA A 114 -5.17 19.06 13.40
C ALA A 114 -5.29 20.25 12.46
N ILE A 115 -6.45 20.38 11.82
CA ILE A 115 -6.78 21.56 11.04
C ILE A 115 -7.39 22.59 11.98
N ILE A 116 -6.61 23.60 12.34
CA ILE A 116 -7.14 24.77 13.01
C ILE A 116 -7.93 25.56 11.97
N LEU A 117 -9.24 25.40 11.96
CA LEU A 117 -10.13 26.29 11.26
C LEU A 117 -10.14 27.63 12.00
N VAL A 118 -9.11 28.44 11.81
CA VAL A 118 -9.12 29.84 12.28
C VAL A 118 -10.22 30.52 11.48
N GLY A 119 -11.34 30.70 12.18
CA GLY A 119 -12.61 31.07 11.61
C GLY A 119 -12.51 32.18 10.59
N ALA A 120 -12.92 31.89 9.40
CA ALA A 120 -13.37 32.86 8.44
C ALA A 120 -14.74 33.46 8.85
N LEU A 121 -14.95 33.70 10.14
CA LEU A 121 -16.00 34.59 10.64
C LEU A 121 -15.49 36.00 10.78
N ARG A 122 -14.68 36.44 9.83
CA ARG A 122 -14.58 37.85 9.55
C ARG A 122 -15.82 38.24 8.73
N MET A 123 -16.96 38.27 9.38
CA MET A 123 -18.10 39.02 8.85
C MET A 123 -17.59 40.43 8.65
N GLY A 124 -17.47 40.81 7.39
CA GLY A 124 -17.17 42.19 7.01
C GLY A 124 -18.14 43.10 7.71
N ASN A 125 -17.66 43.84 8.68
CA ASN A 125 -18.35 44.99 9.19
C ASN A 125 -18.36 46.01 8.06
N ASN A 126 -19.38 45.89 7.19
CA ASN A 126 -19.73 46.93 6.21
C ASN A 126 -20.27 48.09 6.99
N ASN A 127 -19.37 48.87 7.53
CA ASN A 127 -19.69 50.18 8.03
C ASN A 127 -20.02 51.07 6.80
N THR A 128 -21.25 50.99 6.37
CA THR A 128 -21.79 51.92 5.38
C THR A 128 -21.86 53.27 6.06
N LYS A 129 -20.80 54.05 5.91
CA LYS A 129 -20.81 55.47 6.23
C LYS A 129 -21.80 56.13 5.28
N ARG A 130 -23.07 56.29 5.73
CA ARG A 130 -24.02 57.19 5.12
C ARG A 130 -23.45 58.62 5.26
N ARG A 131 -23.01 59.20 4.17
CA ARG A 131 -22.77 60.65 4.11
C ARG A 131 -24.11 61.32 3.83
N GLU A 132 -24.48 62.12 4.77
CA GLU A 132 -25.44 63.21 4.54
C GLU A 132 -24.75 64.36 3.80
#